data_f57fa9250cc6256fc2066c061fb24601
#
_entry.id   f57fa9250cc6256fc2066c061fb24601
#
_cell.length_a   1.000
_cell.length_b   1.000
_cell.length_c   1.000
_cell.angle_alpha   90.00
_cell.angle_beta   90.00
_cell.angle_gamma   90.00
#
_symmetry.space_group_name_H-M   'P 1'
#
loop_
_entity.id
_entity.type
_entity.pdbx_description
1 polymer ?
#
loop_
_entity_poly.entity_id
_entity_poly.type
_entity_poly.pdbx_seq_one_letter_code
_entity_poly.pdbx_strand_id
1 'polypeptide(L)'
;MKTSSRRKFLFNSLALTSFPFLSSGINGCTFEKNKLELALQIYSFAPLLFQNKLDVLMFPQMIKENYGINAAEYWSIAFMGKEKDKSFIKELQIRSKDYDIDNLIILVDNIDLKTMENGPSLASSEKVERDQSLSFHKYWIDIASEIGCHSIRVNLRSDESDDNKVLDNSSESISKLIEHSKGQGVSIVVENHGGITGDADWLVRLMKNINSDFVGTLPDF
;
A
#
# COMPACT_ATOMS: atom_id res chain seq x y z
N MET A 1 29.32 27.36 33.48
CA MET A 1 28.68 27.43 32.17
C MET A 1 27.21 27.54 32.37
N LYS A 2 26.59 28.70 32.02
CA LYS A 2 25.15 28.95 32.19
C LYS A 2 24.40 28.52 30.94
N THR A 3 23.53 27.56 31.08
CA THR A 3 22.63 27.09 30.01
C THR A 3 21.56 28.15 29.72
N SER A 4 21.61 28.72 28.52
CA SER A 4 20.61 29.67 28.05
C SER A 4 19.34 28.91 27.66
N SER A 5 18.22 29.23 28.31
CA SER A 5 16.92 28.60 28.06
C SER A 5 16.35 29.05 26.72
N ARG A 6 15.86 28.08 25.89
CA ARG A 6 15.19 28.30 24.61
C ARG A 6 14.00 29.29 24.66
N ARG A 7 13.46 29.57 25.84
CA ARG A 7 12.40 30.54 26.06
C ARG A 7 12.86 32.01 25.94
N LYS A 8 14.15 32.32 26.16
CA LYS A 8 14.68 33.67 26.04
C LYS A 8 14.95 34.11 24.60
N PHE A 9 15.12 33.14 23.68
CA PHE A 9 15.35 33.45 22.27
C PHE A 9 14.10 33.98 21.55
N LEU A 10 12.91 33.55 21.97
CA LEU A 10 11.64 33.95 21.34
C LEU A 10 11.12 35.32 21.78
N PHE A 11 11.61 35.87 22.89
CA PHE A 11 11.15 37.17 23.41
C PHE A 11 11.94 38.41 22.92
N ASN A 12 13.13 38.22 22.37
CA ASN A 12 13.98 39.30 21.90
C ASN A 12 13.81 39.69 20.41
N SER A 13 12.87 39.08 19.70
CA SER A 13 12.62 39.36 18.26
C SER A 13 11.45 40.30 18.03
N LEU A 14 10.88 40.92 19.07
CA LEU A 14 9.74 41.85 18.97
C LEU A 14 10.09 43.20 19.51
N ALA A 15 10.97 43.92 18.79
CA ALA A 15 11.06 45.39 18.98
C ALA A 15 11.61 46.04 17.70
N LEU A 16 10.75 46.86 17.11
CA LEU A 16 10.99 48.04 16.28
C LEU A 16 11.47 47.82 14.82
N THR A 17 10.55 48.06 13.89
CA THR A 17 10.68 49.22 13.00
C THR A 17 9.31 49.49 12.33
N SER A 18 8.74 50.66 12.62
CA SER A 18 7.67 51.27 11.85
C SER A 18 8.23 51.81 10.54
N PHE A 19 7.93 51.15 9.43
CA PHE A 19 8.05 51.70 8.09
C PHE A 19 6.67 51.73 7.42
N PRO A 20 6.27 52.79 6.72
CA PRO A 20 5.02 52.79 5.98
C PRO A 20 5.18 51.94 4.73
N PHE A 21 4.50 50.81 4.70
CA PHE A 21 4.46 49.96 3.52
C PHE A 21 3.41 50.45 2.53
N LEU A 22 3.87 50.86 1.36
CA LEU A 22 3.07 50.90 0.13
C LEU A 22 2.41 49.53 -0.12
N SER A 23 1.11 49.53 -0.33
CA SER A 23 0.30 48.39 -0.67
C SER A 23 0.63 47.90 -2.07
N SER A 24 1.64 47.05 -2.20
CA SER A 24 1.77 46.11 -3.31
C SER A 24 1.26 44.77 -2.84
N GLY A 25 0.26 44.25 -3.53
CA GLY A 25 -0.43 43.01 -3.15
C GLY A 25 0.52 41.85 -2.95
N ILE A 26 0.77 41.50 -1.70
CA ILE A 26 1.31 40.19 -1.36
C ILE A 26 0.11 39.24 -1.49
N ASN A 27 0.03 38.55 -2.62
CA ASN A 27 -0.77 37.33 -2.69
C ASN A 27 -0.25 36.42 -1.58
N GLY A 28 -0.94 36.41 -0.45
CA GLY A 28 -0.66 35.48 0.62
C GLY A 28 -0.72 34.08 0.05
N CYS A 29 0.40 33.36 0.08
CA CYS A 29 0.35 31.93 -0.02
C CYS A 29 -0.62 31.43 1.06
N THR A 30 -1.84 31.16 0.68
CA THR A 30 -2.73 30.36 1.48
C THR A 30 -2.07 28.99 1.52
N PHE A 31 -1.44 28.64 2.64
CA PHE A 31 -1.16 27.25 2.94
C PHE A 31 -2.52 26.59 2.97
N GLU A 32 -2.91 25.94 1.87
CA GLU A 32 -3.95 24.93 1.94
C GLU A 32 -3.48 23.96 3.03
N LYS A 33 -4.23 23.92 4.13
CA LYS A 33 -4.07 22.86 5.11
C LYS A 33 -4.26 21.57 4.34
N ASN A 34 -3.16 20.87 4.02
CA ASN A 34 -3.25 19.55 3.44
C ASN A 34 -4.15 18.74 4.37
N LYS A 35 -5.38 18.52 3.93
CA LYS A 35 -6.33 17.71 4.66
C LYS A 35 -5.78 16.30 4.61
N LEU A 36 -5.46 15.72 5.75
CA LEU A 36 -5.08 14.32 5.82
C LEU A 36 -6.25 13.50 5.31
N GLU A 37 -6.03 12.77 4.22
CA GLU A 37 -6.99 11.82 3.67
C GLU A 37 -6.72 10.45 4.28
N LEU A 38 -7.80 9.76 4.65
CA LEU A 38 -7.73 8.46 5.30
C LEU A 38 -8.32 7.40 4.38
N ALA A 39 -7.65 6.26 4.30
CA ALA A 39 -8.18 5.03 3.74
C ALA A 39 -8.53 4.06 4.86
N LEU A 40 -9.46 3.16 4.60
CA LEU A 40 -9.78 2.08 5.52
C LEU A 40 -9.47 0.74 4.89
N GLN A 41 -8.71 -0.07 5.62
CA GLN A 41 -8.30 -1.39 5.18
C GLN A 41 -9.30 -2.45 5.68
N ILE A 42 -9.78 -3.29 4.76
CA ILE A 42 -10.76 -4.34 5.06
C ILE A 42 -10.24 -5.37 6.07
N TYR A 43 -8.92 -5.57 6.17
CA TYR A 43 -8.30 -6.44 7.18
C TYR A 43 -8.67 -6.05 8.62
N SER A 44 -8.91 -4.76 8.89
CA SER A 44 -9.39 -4.29 10.20
C SER A 44 -10.69 -4.97 10.63
N PHE A 45 -11.42 -5.56 9.70
CA PHE A 45 -12.68 -6.28 9.91
C PHE A 45 -12.55 -7.81 9.71
N ALA A 46 -11.33 -8.36 9.71
CA ALA A 46 -11.10 -9.79 9.53
C ALA A 46 -11.99 -10.69 10.40
N PRO A 47 -12.24 -10.40 11.69
CA PRO A 47 -13.16 -11.19 12.48
C PRO A 47 -14.60 -11.24 11.94
N LEU A 48 -15.07 -10.16 11.31
CA LEU A 48 -16.41 -10.13 10.70
C LEU A 48 -16.45 -10.89 9.38
N LEU A 49 -15.37 -10.83 8.60
CA LEU A 49 -15.21 -11.60 7.36
C LEU A 49 -15.25 -13.10 7.65
N PHE A 50 -14.45 -13.58 8.62
CA PHE A 50 -14.41 -15.00 8.98
C PHE A 50 -15.69 -15.52 9.65
N GLN A 51 -16.50 -14.63 10.23
CA GLN A 51 -17.82 -14.96 10.77
C GLN A 51 -18.92 -14.85 9.70
N ASN A 52 -18.60 -14.55 8.44
CA ASN A 52 -19.56 -14.27 7.36
C ASN A 52 -20.57 -13.14 7.71
N LYS A 53 -20.16 -12.18 8.54
CA LYS A 53 -20.96 -11.00 8.89
C LYS A 53 -20.63 -9.78 8.02
N LEU A 54 -19.54 -9.84 7.29
CA LEU A 54 -19.11 -8.88 6.29
C LEU A 54 -18.71 -9.63 5.03
N ASP A 55 -19.15 -9.13 3.88
CA ASP A 55 -18.69 -9.54 2.55
C ASP A 55 -17.96 -8.35 1.92
N VAL A 56 -16.98 -8.62 1.08
CA VAL A 56 -16.20 -7.56 0.41
C VAL A 56 -17.09 -6.61 -0.40
N LEU A 57 -18.22 -7.09 -0.94
CA LEU A 57 -19.20 -6.26 -1.65
C LEU A 57 -19.93 -5.27 -0.74
N MET A 58 -19.99 -5.53 0.56
CA MET A 58 -20.61 -4.61 1.54
C MET A 58 -19.63 -3.51 1.98
N PHE A 59 -18.34 -3.70 1.75
CA PHE A 59 -17.30 -2.84 2.28
C PHE A 59 -17.39 -1.39 1.79
N PRO A 60 -17.57 -1.09 0.48
CA PRO A 60 -17.71 0.28 -0.01
C PRO A 60 -18.84 1.07 0.70
N GLN A 61 -20.02 0.47 0.82
CA GLN A 61 -21.14 1.08 1.53
C GLN A 61 -20.81 1.29 3.01
N MET A 62 -20.28 0.28 3.67
CA MET A 62 -19.98 0.32 5.10
C MET A 62 -19.01 1.43 5.46
N ILE A 63 -17.92 1.60 4.71
CA ILE A 63 -16.92 2.64 5.02
C ILE A 63 -17.47 4.04 4.75
N LYS A 64 -18.28 4.20 3.72
CA LYS A 64 -18.93 5.48 3.43
C LYS A 64 -19.94 5.88 4.49
N GLU A 65 -20.89 4.99 4.80
CA GLU A 65 -22.00 5.31 5.67
C GLU A 65 -21.65 5.36 7.15
N ASN A 66 -20.75 4.44 7.60
CA ASN A 66 -20.43 4.34 9.02
C ASN A 66 -19.23 5.20 9.45
N TYR A 67 -18.30 5.49 8.54
CA TYR A 67 -17.04 6.17 8.86
C TYR A 67 -16.82 7.45 8.07
N GLY A 68 -17.58 7.71 7.00
CA GLY A 68 -17.41 8.88 6.15
C GLY A 68 -16.07 8.88 5.40
N ILE A 69 -15.48 7.70 5.19
CA ILE A 69 -14.20 7.51 4.48
C ILE A 69 -14.51 7.20 3.02
N ASN A 70 -13.72 7.78 2.11
CA ASN A 70 -13.90 7.65 0.67
C ASN A 70 -12.84 6.79 0.00
N ALA A 71 -11.95 6.15 0.74
CA ALA A 71 -10.87 5.33 0.19
C ALA A 71 -10.81 3.96 0.86
N ALA A 72 -10.67 2.92 0.04
CA ALA A 72 -10.67 1.51 0.44
C ALA A 72 -9.35 0.82 0.09
N GLU A 73 -8.87 0.02 1.02
CA GLU A 73 -7.80 -0.94 0.82
C GLU A 73 -8.34 -2.36 1.00
N TYR A 74 -8.14 -3.20 0.01
CA TYR A 74 -8.64 -4.57 -0.01
C TYR A 74 -7.58 -5.56 0.44
N TRP A 75 -8.04 -6.74 0.82
CA TRP A 75 -7.20 -7.86 1.19
C TRP A 75 -7.61 -9.09 0.38
N SER A 76 -6.65 -9.77 -0.26
CA SER A 76 -6.94 -10.90 -1.16
C SER A 76 -7.78 -11.99 -0.50
N ILE A 77 -7.52 -12.28 0.77
CA ILE A 77 -8.26 -13.29 1.54
C ILE A 77 -9.74 -12.91 1.73
N ALA A 78 -10.08 -11.62 1.77
CA ALA A 78 -11.46 -11.17 1.94
C ALA A 78 -12.39 -11.56 0.78
N PHE A 79 -11.82 -11.88 -0.38
CA PHE A 79 -12.60 -12.35 -1.54
C PHE A 79 -13.12 -13.78 -1.35
N MET A 80 -12.58 -14.54 -0.42
CA MET A 80 -13.08 -15.87 0.00
C MET A 80 -13.31 -16.85 -1.16
N GLY A 81 -12.40 -16.87 -2.15
CA GLY A 81 -12.50 -17.74 -3.33
C GLY A 81 -13.42 -17.23 -4.43
N LYS A 82 -14.02 -16.05 -4.26
CA LYS A 82 -14.89 -15.41 -5.29
C LYS A 82 -14.11 -14.57 -6.30
N GLU A 83 -12.80 -14.46 -6.13
CA GLU A 83 -11.92 -13.67 -7.01
C GLU A 83 -11.98 -14.13 -8.48
N LYS A 84 -12.38 -15.38 -8.74
CA LYS A 84 -12.54 -15.93 -10.11
C LYS A 84 -13.91 -15.64 -10.75
N ASP A 85 -14.86 -15.16 -9.97
CA ASP A 85 -16.18 -14.77 -10.45
C ASP A 85 -16.14 -13.34 -11.01
N LYS A 86 -16.13 -13.22 -12.33
CA LYS A 86 -16.11 -11.92 -13.01
C LYS A 86 -17.33 -11.05 -12.69
N SER A 87 -18.47 -11.66 -12.42
CA SER A 87 -19.67 -10.90 -12.06
C SER A 87 -19.52 -10.29 -10.66
N PHE A 88 -18.88 -11.01 -9.74
CA PHE A 88 -18.57 -10.54 -8.40
C PHE A 88 -17.55 -9.37 -8.43
N ILE A 89 -16.49 -9.50 -9.21
CA ILE A 89 -15.49 -8.42 -9.38
C ILE A 89 -16.14 -7.17 -9.99
N LYS A 90 -16.96 -7.37 -11.01
CA LYS A 90 -17.69 -6.27 -11.64
C LYS A 90 -18.67 -5.58 -10.69
N GLU A 91 -19.37 -6.34 -9.86
CA GLU A 91 -20.27 -5.81 -8.84
C GLU A 91 -19.50 -4.98 -7.80
N LEU A 92 -18.32 -5.43 -7.36
CA LEU A 92 -17.46 -4.66 -6.45
C LEU A 92 -17.08 -3.30 -7.07
N GLN A 93 -16.67 -3.30 -8.35
CA GLN A 93 -16.34 -2.07 -9.07
C GLN A 93 -17.53 -1.11 -9.11
N ILE A 94 -18.75 -1.63 -9.40
CA ILE A 94 -19.98 -0.83 -9.45
C ILE A 94 -20.27 -0.22 -8.08
N ARG A 95 -20.23 -1.01 -7.01
CA ARG A 95 -20.50 -0.54 -5.65
C ARG A 95 -19.50 0.50 -5.18
N SER A 96 -18.22 0.31 -5.45
CA SER A 96 -17.21 1.32 -5.14
C SER A 96 -17.54 2.66 -5.80
N LYS A 97 -17.95 2.62 -7.06
CA LYS A 97 -18.35 3.82 -7.81
C LYS A 97 -19.64 4.44 -7.27
N ASP A 98 -20.65 3.63 -6.94
CA ASP A 98 -21.95 4.11 -6.46
C ASP A 98 -21.83 4.81 -5.10
N TYR A 99 -20.89 4.37 -4.25
CA TYR A 99 -20.61 4.98 -2.95
C TYR A 99 -19.46 6.01 -2.96
N ASP A 100 -18.96 6.36 -4.15
CA ASP A 100 -17.85 7.33 -4.31
C ASP A 100 -16.64 6.91 -3.45
N ILE A 101 -16.18 5.69 -3.69
CA ILE A 101 -15.02 5.09 -3.00
C ILE A 101 -13.88 4.92 -4.01
N ASP A 102 -12.74 5.51 -3.69
CA ASP A 102 -11.49 5.27 -4.37
C ASP A 102 -10.87 3.95 -3.87
N ASN A 103 -10.71 3.00 -4.78
CA ASN A 103 -10.04 1.74 -4.51
C ASN A 103 -8.53 1.95 -4.66
N LEU A 104 -7.75 1.79 -3.58
CA LEU A 104 -6.34 2.16 -3.60
C LEU A 104 -5.43 0.97 -3.87
N ILE A 105 -5.57 -0.11 -3.11
CA ILE A 105 -4.61 -1.19 -3.10
C ILE A 105 -5.29 -2.53 -2.77
N ILE A 106 -4.74 -3.62 -3.31
CA ILE A 106 -5.02 -4.97 -2.80
C ILE A 106 -3.78 -5.49 -2.07
N LEU A 107 -3.92 -5.80 -0.78
CA LEU A 107 -2.91 -6.50 0.00
C LEU A 107 -2.98 -7.98 -0.37
N VAL A 108 -1.96 -8.46 -1.08
CA VAL A 108 -1.94 -9.84 -1.59
C VAL A 108 -1.21 -10.74 -0.62
N ASP A 109 -1.96 -11.62 0.02
CA ASP A 109 -1.43 -12.70 0.86
C ASP A 109 -1.66 -14.05 0.20
N ASN A 110 -0.58 -14.81 0.05
CA ASN A 110 -0.61 -16.18 -0.44
C ASN A 110 -0.57 -17.13 0.75
N ILE A 111 -1.75 -17.42 1.31
CA ILE A 111 -1.93 -18.24 2.51
C ILE A 111 -3.01 -19.28 2.23
N ASP A 112 -2.76 -20.54 2.59
CA ASP A 112 -3.79 -21.58 2.64
C ASP A 112 -4.65 -21.37 3.91
N LEU A 113 -5.92 -21.03 3.71
CA LEU A 113 -6.84 -20.74 4.83
C LEU A 113 -7.18 -21.96 5.70
N LYS A 114 -6.89 -23.19 5.25
CA LYS A 114 -7.17 -24.40 6.03
C LYS A 114 -6.00 -24.74 6.94
N THR A 115 -4.77 -24.65 6.41
CA THR A 115 -3.55 -24.99 7.16
C THR A 115 -2.92 -23.76 7.83
N MET A 116 -3.31 -22.56 7.41
CA MET A 116 -2.68 -21.28 7.78
C MET A 116 -1.19 -21.21 7.40
N GLU A 117 -0.76 -22.04 6.46
CA GLU A 117 0.59 -22.04 5.95
C GLU A 117 0.76 -21.03 4.81
N ASN A 118 1.92 -20.42 4.77
CA ASN A 118 2.27 -19.55 3.66
C ASN A 118 2.47 -20.37 2.39
N GLY A 119 1.88 -19.90 1.30
CA GLY A 119 2.15 -20.41 -0.04
C GLY A 119 3.50 -19.92 -0.60
N PRO A 120 3.79 -20.28 -1.86
CA PRO A 120 5.01 -19.86 -2.56
C PRO A 120 5.30 -18.36 -2.48
N SER A 121 6.58 -18.01 -2.34
CA SER A 121 7.04 -16.63 -2.21
C SER A 121 7.77 -16.14 -3.45
N LEU A 122 7.66 -14.84 -3.74
CA LEU A 122 8.43 -14.15 -4.79
C LEU A 122 9.94 -14.11 -4.50
N ALA A 123 10.34 -14.31 -3.24
CA ALA A 123 11.73 -14.28 -2.78
C ALA A 123 12.30 -15.68 -2.48
N SER A 124 11.54 -16.78 -2.76
CA SER A 124 11.99 -18.14 -2.50
C SER A 124 13.33 -18.43 -3.20
N SER A 125 14.17 -19.27 -2.58
CA SER A 125 15.38 -19.84 -3.23
C SER A 125 15.00 -20.71 -4.44
N GLU A 126 13.84 -21.38 -4.37
CA GLU A 126 13.36 -22.30 -5.39
C GLU A 126 12.66 -21.56 -6.54
N LYS A 127 13.22 -21.68 -7.75
CA LYS A 127 12.65 -21.05 -8.94
C LYS A 127 11.20 -21.44 -9.20
N VAL A 128 10.85 -22.70 -8.96
CA VAL A 128 9.49 -23.23 -9.19
C VAL A 128 8.49 -22.50 -8.29
N GLU A 129 8.83 -22.27 -7.04
CA GLU A 129 7.99 -21.50 -6.11
C GLU A 129 7.86 -20.05 -6.54
N ARG A 130 8.95 -19.41 -6.97
CA ARG A 130 8.88 -18.04 -7.51
C ARG A 130 7.95 -17.95 -8.73
N ASP A 131 8.02 -18.91 -9.65
CA ASP A 131 7.16 -18.94 -10.84
C ASP A 131 5.67 -19.15 -10.48
N GLN A 132 5.38 -19.97 -9.47
CA GLN A 132 4.02 -20.14 -8.94
C GLN A 132 3.54 -18.83 -8.28
N SER A 133 4.38 -18.22 -7.45
CA SER A 133 4.09 -16.95 -6.80
C SER A 133 3.86 -15.82 -7.82
N LEU A 134 4.67 -15.78 -8.89
CA LEU A 134 4.49 -14.83 -9.99
C LEU A 134 3.11 -14.97 -10.63
N SER A 135 2.69 -16.22 -10.93
CA SER A 135 1.39 -16.49 -11.54
C SER A 135 0.25 -16.05 -10.65
N PHE A 136 0.37 -16.30 -9.33
CA PHE A 136 -0.59 -15.88 -8.33
C PHE A 136 -0.71 -14.36 -8.24
N HIS A 137 0.41 -13.63 -8.15
CA HIS A 137 0.39 -12.18 -8.03
C HIS A 137 -0.04 -11.48 -9.33
N LYS A 138 0.30 -12.01 -10.51
CA LYS A 138 -0.20 -11.50 -11.80
C LYS A 138 -1.72 -11.52 -11.87
N TYR A 139 -2.33 -12.58 -11.37
CA TYR A 139 -3.78 -12.69 -11.29
C TYR A 139 -4.39 -11.58 -10.41
N TRP A 140 -3.76 -11.26 -9.27
CA TRP A 140 -4.21 -10.17 -8.42
C TRP A 140 -3.94 -8.77 -9.00
N ILE A 141 -2.92 -8.62 -9.83
CA ILE A 141 -2.71 -7.39 -10.62
C ILE A 141 -3.89 -7.17 -11.57
N ASP A 142 -4.34 -8.23 -12.26
CA ASP A 142 -5.49 -8.13 -13.17
C ASP A 142 -6.76 -7.71 -12.43
N ILE A 143 -7.03 -8.29 -11.26
CA ILE A 143 -8.17 -7.89 -10.41
C ILE A 143 -8.02 -6.45 -9.93
N ALA A 144 -6.83 -6.05 -9.46
CA ALA A 144 -6.57 -4.69 -8.99
C ALA A 144 -6.88 -3.66 -10.09
N SER A 145 -6.42 -3.93 -11.31
CA SER A 145 -6.73 -3.10 -12.47
C SER A 145 -8.24 -3.04 -12.76
N GLU A 146 -8.94 -4.19 -12.70
CA GLU A 146 -10.38 -4.27 -12.99
C GLU A 146 -11.22 -3.49 -11.99
N ILE A 147 -10.89 -3.53 -10.69
CA ILE A 147 -11.62 -2.77 -9.66
C ILE A 147 -11.12 -1.33 -9.48
N GLY A 148 -10.06 -0.92 -10.20
CA GLY A 148 -9.53 0.44 -10.18
C GLY A 148 -8.51 0.73 -9.09
N CYS A 149 -7.87 -0.29 -8.50
CA CYS A 149 -6.73 -0.08 -7.60
C CYS A 149 -5.48 0.34 -8.38
N HIS A 150 -4.71 1.27 -7.82
CA HIS A 150 -3.46 1.72 -8.42
C HIS A 150 -2.24 0.86 -8.03
N SER A 151 -2.38 -0.06 -7.09
CA SER A 151 -1.27 -0.92 -6.66
C SER A 151 -1.73 -2.24 -6.04
N ILE A 152 -0.78 -3.18 -5.98
CA ILE A 152 -0.88 -4.34 -5.09
C ILE A 152 0.27 -4.30 -4.09
N ARG A 153 0.05 -4.79 -2.85
CA ARG A 153 1.10 -5.04 -1.88
C ARG A 153 1.54 -6.50 -1.97
N VAL A 154 2.85 -6.70 -1.94
CA VAL A 154 3.47 -8.01 -1.89
C VAL A 154 4.30 -8.17 -0.61
N ASN A 155 4.30 -9.40 -0.07
CA ASN A 155 5.19 -9.83 1.01
C ASN A 155 6.32 -10.67 0.44
N LEU A 156 7.56 -10.37 0.86
CA LEU A 156 8.74 -11.13 0.48
C LEU A 156 9.20 -11.97 1.67
N ARG A 157 9.14 -13.28 1.50
CA ARG A 157 9.61 -14.25 2.50
C ARG A 157 10.62 -15.17 1.86
N SER A 158 11.70 -15.45 2.56
CA SER A 158 12.71 -16.41 2.13
C SER A 158 13.27 -17.16 3.34
N ASP A 159 13.63 -18.41 3.13
CA ASP A 159 14.42 -19.24 4.03
C ASP A 159 15.91 -19.25 3.65
N GLU A 160 16.27 -18.58 2.56
CA GLU A 160 17.68 -18.41 2.14
C GLU A 160 18.40 -17.50 3.12
N SER A 161 19.59 -17.93 3.53
CA SER A 161 20.45 -17.21 4.47
C SER A 161 21.38 -16.17 3.83
N ASP A 162 21.53 -16.20 2.51
CA ASP A 162 22.31 -15.22 1.75
C ASP A 162 21.44 -14.06 1.29
N ASP A 163 21.52 -12.95 2.00
CA ASP A 163 20.73 -11.72 1.72
C ASP A 163 20.90 -11.21 0.29
N ASN A 164 22.04 -11.45 -0.37
CA ASN A 164 22.23 -11.03 -1.76
C ASN A 164 21.44 -11.91 -2.71
N LYS A 165 21.39 -13.22 -2.48
CA LYS A 165 20.53 -14.12 -3.27
C LYS A 165 19.06 -13.79 -3.08
N VAL A 166 18.62 -13.49 -1.85
CA VAL A 166 17.24 -13.04 -1.59
C VAL A 166 16.95 -11.75 -2.36
N LEU A 167 17.89 -10.82 -2.36
CA LEU A 167 17.79 -9.55 -3.07
C LEU A 167 17.65 -9.77 -4.59
N ASP A 168 18.49 -10.62 -5.17
CA ASP A 168 18.48 -10.92 -6.60
C ASP A 168 17.17 -11.62 -7.01
N ASN A 169 16.75 -12.65 -6.27
CA ASN A 169 15.50 -13.38 -6.51
C ASN A 169 14.28 -12.45 -6.41
N SER A 170 14.25 -11.59 -5.40
CA SER A 170 13.18 -10.61 -5.21
C SER A 170 13.14 -9.59 -6.33
N SER A 171 14.31 -9.06 -6.72
CA SER A 171 14.44 -8.08 -7.80
C SER A 171 13.98 -8.66 -9.14
N GLU A 172 14.38 -9.89 -9.47
CA GLU A 172 13.94 -10.61 -10.66
C GLU A 172 12.42 -10.81 -10.68
N SER A 173 11.86 -11.28 -9.56
CA SER A 173 10.43 -11.57 -9.46
C SER A 173 9.59 -10.30 -9.58
N ILE A 174 9.96 -9.24 -8.86
CA ILE A 174 9.23 -7.96 -8.91
C ILE A 174 9.34 -7.33 -10.30
N SER A 175 10.51 -7.38 -10.94
CA SER A 175 10.67 -6.88 -12.31
C SER A 175 9.72 -7.57 -13.29
N LYS A 176 9.53 -8.89 -13.16
CA LYS A 176 8.57 -9.66 -13.98
C LYS A 176 7.10 -9.29 -13.67
N LEU A 177 6.78 -8.92 -12.42
CA LEU A 177 5.45 -8.39 -12.09
C LEU A 177 5.24 -7.01 -12.71
N ILE A 178 6.25 -6.14 -12.68
CA ILE A 178 6.19 -4.81 -13.30
C ILE A 178 5.98 -4.92 -14.81
N GLU A 179 6.64 -5.85 -15.49
CA GLU A 179 6.42 -6.09 -16.92
C GLU A 179 4.95 -6.41 -17.23
N HIS A 180 4.28 -7.15 -16.34
CA HIS A 180 2.85 -7.47 -16.47
C HIS A 180 1.95 -6.28 -16.11
N SER A 181 2.29 -5.53 -15.07
CA SER A 181 1.42 -4.51 -14.47
C SER A 181 1.48 -3.14 -15.16
N LYS A 182 2.60 -2.81 -15.80
CA LYS A 182 2.86 -1.51 -16.47
C LYS A 182 1.75 -1.10 -17.44
N GLY A 183 1.28 -2.04 -18.28
CA GLY A 183 0.22 -1.79 -19.25
C GLY A 183 -1.17 -1.61 -18.63
N GLN A 184 -1.31 -1.92 -17.33
CA GLN A 184 -2.55 -1.89 -16.58
C GLN A 184 -2.59 -0.72 -15.59
N GLY A 185 -1.49 0.05 -15.44
CA GLY A 185 -1.41 1.17 -14.52
C GLY A 185 -1.36 0.76 -13.04
N VAL A 186 -0.95 -0.49 -12.74
CA VAL A 186 -0.86 -1.02 -11.38
C VAL A 186 0.60 -1.08 -10.93
N SER A 187 0.92 -0.47 -9.81
CA SER A 187 2.25 -0.50 -9.19
C SER A 187 2.39 -1.65 -8.20
N ILE A 188 3.63 -2.05 -7.92
CA ILE A 188 3.95 -3.07 -6.92
C ILE A 188 4.53 -2.36 -5.70
N VAL A 189 3.97 -2.57 -4.52
CA VAL A 189 4.54 -2.05 -3.28
C VAL A 189 4.95 -3.18 -2.34
N VAL A 190 6.12 -3.04 -1.75
CA VAL A 190 6.71 -4.01 -0.81
C VAL A 190 6.51 -3.50 0.61
N GLU A 191 5.89 -4.31 1.46
CA GLU A 191 5.69 -4.00 2.87
C GLU A 191 6.89 -4.44 3.72
N ASN A 192 7.22 -3.66 4.75
CA ASN A 192 8.16 -4.06 5.80
C ASN A 192 7.50 -5.03 6.79
N HIS A 193 7.13 -6.22 6.32
CA HIS A 193 6.31 -7.20 7.05
C HIS A 193 7.13 -8.23 7.84
N GLY A 194 8.23 -7.79 8.47
CA GLY A 194 9.14 -8.64 9.22
C GLY A 194 10.17 -9.40 8.35
N GLY A 195 10.97 -10.26 9.00
CA GLY A 195 12.07 -10.93 8.31
C GLY A 195 13.01 -9.92 7.65
N ILE A 196 13.49 -10.25 6.45
CA ILE A 196 14.44 -9.40 5.72
C ILE A 196 13.86 -8.05 5.29
N THR A 197 12.54 -7.98 5.07
CA THR A 197 11.88 -6.71 4.71
C THR A 197 11.76 -5.75 5.88
N GLY A 198 12.00 -6.20 7.11
CA GLY A 198 12.14 -5.34 8.30
C GLY A 198 13.45 -4.54 8.32
N ASP A 199 14.43 -4.90 7.47
CA ASP A 199 15.67 -4.14 7.30
C ASP A 199 15.49 -3.05 6.25
N ALA A 200 15.50 -1.79 6.69
CA ALA A 200 15.32 -0.64 5.82
C ALA A 200 16.45 -0.50 4.78
N ASP A 201 17.70 -0.84 5.13
CA ASP A 201 18.83 -0.78 4.21
C ASP A 201 18.68 -1.83 3.10
N TRP A 202 18.17 -3.00 3.43
CA TRP A 202 17.86 -4.04 2.45
C TRP A 202 16.75 -3.58 1.49
N LEU A 203 15.66 -2.99 2.01
CA LEU A 203 14.59 -2.43 1.16
C LEU A 203 15.09 -1.33 0.23
N VAL A 204 15.98 -0.46 0.72
CA VAL A 204 16.61 0.58 -0.13
C VAL A 204 17.44 -0.06 -1.25
N ARG A 205 18.17 -1.14 -0.97
CA ARG A 205 18.92 -1.88 -1.99
C ARG A 205 17.98 -2.51 -3.01
N LEU A 206 16.86 -3.11 -2.57
CA LEU A 206 15.85 -3.70 -3.44
C LEU A 206 15.28 -2.65 -4.41
N MET A 207 14.86 -1.49 -3.89
CA MET A 207 14.33 -0.41 -4.72
C MET A 207 15.35 0.09 -5.74
N LYS A 208 16.62 0.23 -5.34
CA LYS A 208 17.71 0.64 -6.25
C LYS A 208 18.02 -0.40 -7.32
N ASN A 209 17.95 -1.70 -6.99
CA ASN A 209 18.20 -2.77 -7.95
C ASN A 209 17.11 -2.83 -9.02
N ILE A 210 15.85 -2.66 -8.61
CA ILE A 210 14.70 -2.69 -9.55
C ILE A 210 14.67 -1.41 -10.38
N ASN A 211 14.92 -0.25 -9.77
CA ASN A 211 14.99 1.08 -10.40
C ASN A 211 13.84 1.36 -11.38
N SER A 212 12.61 1.32 -10.88
CA SER A 212 11.40 1.50 -11.68
C SER A 212 10.40 2.41 -10.96
N ASP A 213 9.70 3.27 -11.71
CA ASP A 213 8.60 4.10 -11.18
C ASP A 213 7.35 3.27 -10.82
N PHE A 214 7.32 1.99 -11.18
CA PHE A 214 6.23 1.05 -10.88
C PHE A 214 6.50 0.19 -9.64
N VAL A 215 7.50 0.52 -8.85
CA VAL A 215 7.76 -0.14 -7.56
C VAL A 215 7.94 0.89 -6.45
N GLY A 216 7.46 0.56 -5.27
CA GLY A 216 7.60 1.38 -4.07
C GLY A 216 7.56 0.54 -2.80
N THR A 217 7.53 1.22 -1.66
CA THR A 217 7.36 0.59 -0.35
C THR A 217 6.01 0.97 0.26
N LEU A 218 5.45 0.08 1.05
CA LEU A 218 4.31 0.33 1.93
C LEU A 218 4.82 0.25 3.38
N PRO A 219 5.17 1.39 4.01
CA PRO A 219 5.64 1.38 5.39
C PRO A 219 4.50 1.03 6.35
N ASP A 220 4.72 -0.01 7.17
CA ASP A 220 3.86 -0.38 8.30
C ASP A 220 4.56 -0.01 9.60
N PHE A 221 3.86 0.76 10.48
CA PHE A 221 4.44 1.37 11.68
C PHE A 221 3.94 0.75 12.98
#